data_d3151daeca96f962173863334ef286db
#
_entry.id   d3151daeca96f962173863334ef286db
#
_cell.length_a   1.000
_cell.length_b   1.000
_cell.length_c   1.000
_cell.angle_alpha   90.00
_cell.angle_beta   90.00
_cell.angle_gamma   90.00
#
_symmetry.space_group_name_H-M   'P 1'
#
loop_
_entity.id
_entity.type
_entity.pdbx_description
1 polymer ?
#
loop_
_entity_poly.entity_id
_entity_poly.type
_entity_poly.pdbx_seq_one_letter_code
_entity_poly.pdbx_strand_id
1 'polypeptide(L)'
;VKGVVAGVFGIDREGKPTDDFQPGIELHGKYVFIAEGVRGSLAKVLIEKYALSDGHEPQKFGIGMKEIWEIDPAKHKEGTVVHTMGWPLGKAAGGGSFIYHAENNQVFIGFVVHPNYANPYLYPYAEFQRFKHHPMV
;
A
#
# COMPACT_ATOMS: atom_id res chain seq x y z
N VAL A 1 -11.64 -22.22 1.60
CA VAL A 1 -10.35 -22.10 0.89
C VAL A 1 -9.41 -23.14 1.47
N LYS A 2 -8.82 -23.98 0.63
CA LYS A 2 -7.88 -25.05 1.07
C LYS A 2 -6.43 -24.71 0.76
N GLY A 3 -6.21 -23.81 -0.18
CA GLY A 3 -4.89 -23.46 -0.68
C GLY A 3 -4.98 -22.55 -1.90
N VAL A 4 -3.88 -22.43 -2.62
CA VAL A 4 -3.76 -21.66 -3.85
C VAL A 4 -3.06 -22.50 -4.91
N VAL A 5 -3.34 -22.20 -6.18
CA VAL A 5 -2.60 -22.74 -7.32
C VAL A 5 -1.63 -21.66 -7.79
N ALA A 6 -0.35 -21.95 -7.85
CA ALA A 6 0.70 -21.04 -8.28
C ALA A 6 1.45 -21.56 -9.50
N GLY A 7 1.95 -20.64 -10.33
CA GLY A 7 2.83 -21.00 -11.45
C GLY A 7 2.12 -21.60 -12.66
N VAL A 8 0.85 -21.29 -12.89
CA VAL A 8 0.17 -21.63 -14.15
C VAL A 8 0.68 -20.69 -15.25
N PHE A 9 1.21 -21.23 -16.32
CA PHE A 9 1.73 -20.48 -17.48
C PHE A 9 1.11 -20.95 -18.78
N GLY A 10 1.24 -20.17 -19.85
CA GLY A 10 0.80 -20.56 -21.19
C GLY A 10 -0.72 -20.66 -21.32
N ILE A 11 -1.46 -19.73 -20.71
CA ILE A 11 -2.91 -19.57 -20.91
C ILE A 11 -3.13 -18.29 -21.72
N ASP A 12 -3.94 -18.37 -22.78
CA ASP A 12 -4.34 -17.23 -23.60
C ASP A 12 -5.36 -16.33 -22.89
N ARG A 13 -5.78 -15.25 -23.58
CA ARG A 13 -6.77 -14.30 -23.03
C ARG A 13 -8.15 -14.90 -22.82
N GLU A 14 -8.48 -15.94 -23.55
CA GLU A 14 -9.72 -16.70 -23.49
C GLU A 14 -9.68 -17.80 -22.42
N GLY A 15 -8.53 -17.99 -21.75
CA GLY A 15 -8.34 -19.00 -20.71
C GLY A 15 -8.01 -20.40 -21.25
N LYS A 16 -7.60 -20.52 -22.53
CA LYS A 16 -7.24 -21.80 -23.16
C LYS A 16 -5.74 -22.04 -23.06
N PRO A 17 -5.32 -23.31 -22.88
CA PRO A 17 -3.91 -23.66 -22.93
C PRO A 17 -3.31 -23.36 -24.31
N THR A 18 -2.11 -22.77 -24.32
CA THR A 18 -1.24 -22.63 -25.48
C THR A 18 -0.22 -23.76 -25.56
N ASP A 19 0.62 -23.78 -26.59
CA ASP A 19 1.70 -24.79 -26.74
C ASP A 19 2.73 -24.72 -25.60
N ASP A 20 2.85 -23.56 -24.90
CA ASP A 20 3.73 -23.37 -23.73
C ASP A 20 3.04 -23.65 -22.39
N PHE A 21 1.89 -24.27 -22.40
CA PHE A 21 1.12 -24.53 -21.18
C PHE A 21 1.88 -25.36 -20.16
N GLN A 22 1.96 -24.84 -18.93
CA GLN A 22 2.50 -25.56 -17.77
C GLN A 22 1.47 -25.53 -16.64
N PRO A 23 1.10 -26.70 -16.09
CA PRO A 23 0.19 -26.75 -14.95
C PRO A 23 0.84 -26.13 -13.73
N GLY A 24 0.04 -25.47 -12.91
CA GLY A 24 0.50 -24.92 -11.65
C GLY A 24 0.65 -25.99 -10.55
N ILE A 25 1.27 -25.56 -9.46
CA ILE A 25 1.42 -26.37 -8.24
C ILE A 25 0.34 -25.95 -7.25
N GLU A 26 -0.40 -26.92 -6.70
CA GLU A 26 -1.32 -26.68 -5.59
C GLU A 26 -0.57 -26.61 -4.26
N LEU A 27 -0.68 -25.46 -3.60
CA LEU A 27 -0.13 -25.23 -2.25
C LEU A 27 -1.27 -25.29 -1.23
N HIS A 28 -1.31 -26.33 -0.42
CA HIS A 28 -2.32 -26.51 0.61
C HIS A 28 -1.80 -26.05 1.97
N GLY A 29 -2.68 -25.43 2.77
CA GLY A 29 -2.35 -24.96 4.11
C GLY A 29 -3.53 -25.08 5.07
N LYS A 30 -3.24 -25.16 6.36
CA LYS A 30 -4.29 -25.09 7.41
C LYS A 30 -4.95 -23.71 7.42
N TYR A 31 -4.18 -22.67 7.10
CA TYR A 31 -4.60 -21.28 6.93
C TYR A 31 -4.07 -20.73 5.62
N VAL A 32 -4.85 -19.87 4.97
CA VAL A 32 -4.46 -19.14 3.78
C VAL A 32 -4.61 -17.65 4.08
N PHE A 33 -3.50 -16.91 4.04
CA PHE A 33 -3.48 -15.48 4.23
C PHE A 33 -3.50 -14.77 2.87
N ILE A 34 -4.50 -13.93 2.66
CA ILE A 34 -4.64 -13.13 1.45
C ILE A 34 -4.00 -11.76 1.73
N ALA A 35 -2.78 -11.56 1.28
CA ALA A 35 -1.97 -10.35 1.50
C ALA A 35 -1.61 -9.66 0.18
N GLU A 36 -2.55 -9.57 -0.74
CA GLU A 36 -2.38 -9.07 -2.11
C GLU A 36 -2.49 -7.55 -2.25
N GLY A 37 -2.56 -6.85 -1.12
CA GLY A 37 -2.74 -5.40 -1.12
C GLY A 37 -4.19 -4.96 -1.36
N VAL A 38 -4.37 -3.69 -1.72
CA VAL A 38 -5.66 -3.00 -1.73
C VAL A 38 -6.66 -3.54 -2.77
N ARG A 39 -6.17 -4.15 -3.84
CA ARG A 39 -6.98 -4.69 -4.96
C ARG A 39 -6.49 -6.07 -5.41
N GLY A 40 -6.30 -6.96 -4.48
CA GLY A 40 -5.86 -8.32 -4.76
C GLY A 40 -6.83 -9.08 -5.66
N SER A 41 -6.31 -9.86 -6.59
CA SER A 41 -7.12 -10.63 -7.54
C SER A 41 -7.93 -11.72 -6.84
N LEU A 42 -7.28 -12.49 -5.99
CA LEU A 42 -7.96 -13.55 -5.20
C LEU A 42 -8.86 -12.96 -4.13
N ALA A 43 -8.46 -11.84 -3.52
CA ALA A 43 -9.28 -11.14 -2.55
C ALA A 43 -10.65 -10.74 -3.14
N LYS A 44 -10.70 -10.22 -4.36
CA LYS A 44 -11.96 -9.87 -5.04
C LYS A 44 -12.87 -11.08 -5.21
N VAL A 45 -12.30 -12.20 -5.69
CA VAL A 45 -13.06 -13.45 -5.87
C VAL A 45 -13.63 -13.96 -4.54
N LEU A 46 -12.87 -13.85 -3.46
CA LEU A 46 -13.32 -14.31 -2.15
C LEU A 46 -14.39 -13.39 -1.54
N ILE A 47 -14.22 -12.07 -1.70
CA ILE A 47 -15.19 -11.07 -1.25
C ILE A 47 -16.55 -11.32 -1.93
N GLU A 48 -16.57 -11.51 -3.24
CA GLU A 48 -17.78 -11.80 -4.00
C GLU A 48 -18.37 -13.16 -3.62
N LYS A 49 -17.56 -14.22 -3.64
CA LYS A 49 -18.01 -15.59 -3.39
C LYS A 49 -18.63 -15.81 -2.01
N TYR A 50 -18.14 -15.12 -1.00
CA TYR A 50 -18.57 -15.27 0.39
C TYR A 50 -19.33 -14.04 0.91
N ALA A 51 -19.70 -13.11 0.04
CA ALA A 51 -20.40 -11.88 0.40
C ALA A 51 -19.74 -11.12 1.58
N LEU A 52 -18.40 -11.05 1.59
CA LEU A 52 -17.64 -10.53 2.74
C LEU A 52 -17.80 -9.02 2.95
N SER A 53 -18.33 -8.30 1.98
CA SER A 53 -18.63 -6.86 2.08
C SER A 53 -20.05 -6.55 2.53
N ASP A 54 -20.92 -7.56 2.64
CA ASP A 54 -22.32 -7.35 2.99
C ASP A 54 -22.46 -6.82 4.43
N GLY A 55 -23.22 -5.75 4.59
CA GLY A 55 -23.41 -5.09 5.87
C GLY A 55 -22.21 -4.28 6.38
N HIS A 56 -21.17 -4.11 5.57
CA HIS A 56 -20.01 -3.29 5.90
C HIS A 56 -20.05 -1.94 5.18
N GLU A 57 -19.46 -0.92 5.84
CA GLU A 57 -19.24 0.38 5.21
C GLU A 57 -18.30 0.25 4.00
N PRO A 58 -18.46 1.13 2.98
CA PRO A 58 -17.56 1.16 1.84
C PRO A 58 -16.10 1.32 2.28
N GLN A 59 -15.22 0.57 1.63
CA GLN A 59 -13.79 0.63 1.92
C GLN A 59 -13.24 2.03 1.67
N LYS A 60 -12.49 2.55 2.65
CA LYS A 60 -11.74 3.80 2.53
C LYS A 60 -10.33 3.51 2.06
N PHE A 61 -9.81 4.39 1.22
CA PHE A 61 -8.47 4.28 0.65
C PHE A 61 -7.60 5.44 1.11
N GLY A 62 -6.28 5.23 1.08
CA GLY A 62 -5.29 6.28 1.21
C GLY A 62 -4.40 6.30 -0.03
N ILE A 63 -4.04 7.50 -0.50
CA ILE A 63 -2.99 7.68 -1.50
C ILE A 63 -1.70 7.94 -0.73
N GLY A 64 -0.73 7.04 -0.89
CA GLY A 64 0.58 7.15 -0.28
C GLY A 64 1.67 7.50 -1.29
N MET A 65 2.55 8.40 -0.91
CA MET A 65 3.78 8.74 -1.62
C MET A 65 4.95 8.45 -0.71
N LYS A 66 6.05 7.97 -1.27
CA LYS A 66 7.25 7.64 -0.51
C LYS A 66 8.48 8.06 -1.29
N GLU A 67 9.45 8.62 -0.59
CA GLU A 67 10.80 8.90 -1.07
C GLU A 67 11.82 8.20 -0.18
N ILE A 68 12.97 7.89 -0.73
CA ILE A 68 14.14 7.39 -0.01
C ILE A 68 15.24 8.41 -0.18
N TRP A 69 15.76 8.88 0.95
CA TRP A 69 16.80 9.90 0.99
C TRP A 69 18.05 9.33 1.65
N GLU A 70 19.19 9.66 1.12
CA GLU A 70 20.48 9.51 1.78
C GLU A 70 20.81 10.81 2.47
N ILE A 71 21.09 10.77 3.78
CA ILE A 71 21.34 11.96 4.58
C ILE A 71 22.73 11.93 5.21
N ASP A 72 23.16 13.08 5.70
CA ASP A 72 24.40 13.21 6.47
C ASP A 72 24.41 12.21 7.65
N PRO A 73 25.45 11.35 7.76
CA PRO A 73 25.58 10.40 8.85
C PRO A 73 25.47 11.04 10.24
N ALA A 74 25.91 12.29 10.39
CA ALA A 74 25.82 13.02 11.66
C ALA A 74 24.37 13.31 12.10
N LYS A 75 23.44 13.33 11.15
CA LYS A 75 21.98 13.53 11.40
C LYS A 75 21.21 12.21 11.43
N HIS A 76 21.81 11.13 10.98
CA HIS A 76 21.17 9.84 10.91
C HIS A 76 21.11 9.16 12.29
N LYS A 77 19.99 8.50 12.57
CA LYS A 77 19.74 7.72 13.79
C LYS A 77 19.03 6.43 13.43
N GLU A 78 19.79 5.43 13.02
CA GLU A 78 19.24 4.13 12.60
C GLU A 78 18.25 3.56 13.61
N GLY A 79 17.15 3.00 13.11
CA GLY A 79 16.06 2.46 13.91
C GLY A 79 15.07 3.50 14.44
N THR A 80 15.28 4.79 14.18
CA THR A 80 14.31 5.83 14.54
C THR A 80 13.08 5.71 13.63
N VAL A 81 11.90 5.67 14.25
CA VAL A 81 10.60 5.63 13.58
C VAL A 81 9.75 6.78 14.11
N VAL A 82 9.31 7.64 13.21
CA VAL A 82 8.42 8.75 13.53
C VAL A 82 7.15 8.63 12.72
N HIS A 83 6.00 8.74 13.37
CA HIS A 83 4.70 8.90 12.73
C HIS A 83 4.12 10.25 13.06
N THR A 84 3.49 10.89 12.08
CA THR A 84 2.81 12.17 12.27
C THR A 84 1.39 12.11 11.73
N MET A 85 0.54 13.04 12.17
CA MET A 85 -0.81 13.24 11.67
C MET A 85 -1.13 14.73 11.62
N GLY A 86 -2.05 15.13 10.74
CA GLY A 86 -2.53 16.49 10.59
C GLY A 86 -1.69 17.28 9.61
N TRP A 87 -0.83 18.18 10.08
CA TRP A 87 -0.08 19.09 9.22
C TRP A 87 0.74 18.36 8.12
N PRO A 88 0.76 18.85 6.87
CA PRO A 88 0.17 20.11 6.34
C PRO A 88 -1.32 20.01 6.01
N LEU A 89 -1.93 18.83 6.19
CA LEU A 89 -3.36 18.63 5.98
C LEU A 89 -4.16 19.35 7.09
N GLY A 90 -5.22 20.01 6.69
CA GLY A 90 -6.17 20.59 7.63
C GLY A 90 -7.09 19.53 8.25
N LYS A 91 -7.96 19.95 9.18
CA LYS A 91 -8.91 19.07 9.87
C LYS A 91 -9.91 18.38 8.94
N ALA A 92 -10.10 18.89 7.72
CA ALA A 92 -11.04 18.35 6.73
C ALA A 92 -10.45 17.27 5.81
N ALA A 93 -9.16 16.97 5.95
CA ALA A 93 -8.48 15.93 5.16
C ALA A 93 -7.76 14.95 6.11
N GLY A 94 -8.13 13.69 6.04
CA GLY A 94 -7.43 12.64 6.78
C GLY A 94 -6.09 12.31 6.14
N GLY A 95 -5.12 11.91 6.96
CA GLY A 95 -3.82 11.50 6.49
C GLY A 95 -2.74 11.67 7.56
N GLY A 96 -1.50 11.46 7.14
CA GLY A 96 -0.35 11.57 8.01
C GLY A 96 0.93 11.20 7.28
N SER A 97 2.00 11.09 8.01
CA SER A 97 3.31 10.77 7.43
C SER A 97 4.13 9.87 8.33
N PHE A 98 5.20 9.34 7.76
CA PHE A 98 6.21 8.60 8.50
C PHE A 98 7.61 9.00 8.06
N ILE A 99 8.56 8.85 8.97
CA ILE A 99 9.99 9.01 8.73
C ILE A 99 10.67 7.81 9.40
N TYR A 100 11.38 7.00 8.62
CA TYR A 100 12.11 5.84 9.12
C TYR A 100 13.58 5.96 8.78
N HIS A 101 14.44 5.96 9.77
CA HIS A 101 15.87 5.87 9.58
C HIS A 101 16.26 4.40 9.44
N ALA A 102 16.54 4.00 8.22
CA ALA A 102 16.93 2.65 7.86
C ALA A 102 18.45 2.49 7.88
N GLU A 103 18.96 1.38 7.36
CA GLU A 103 20.41 1.13 7.22
C GLU A 103 21.05 2.10 6.21
N ASN A 104 22.38 2.20 6.23
CA ASN A 104 23.20 2.92 5.25
C ASN A 104 22.84 4.42 5.11
N ASN A 105 22.56 5.11 6.21
CA ASN A 105 22.18 6.52 6.24
C ASN A 105 20.93 6.87 5.38
N GLN A 106 20.11 5.86 5.10
CA GLN A 106 18.88 6.04 4.36
C GLN A 106 17.72 6.42 5.29
N VAL A 107 16.89 7.36 4.80
CA VAL A 107 15.66 7.74 5.47
C VAL A 107 14.51 7.55 4.49
N PHE A 108 13.51 6.76 4.90
CA PHE A 108 12.27 6.61 4.18
C PHE A 108 11.28 7.65 4.69
N ILE A 109 10.85 8.56 3.81
CA ILE A 109 9.84 9.56 4.11
C ILE A 109 8.59 9.24 3.33
N GLY A 110 7.47 9.09 4.01
CA GLY A 110 6.19 8.84 3.37
C GLY A 110 5.10 9.77 3.84
N PHE A 111 4.15 10.02 2.96
CA PHE A 111 3.00 10.88 3.19
C PHE A 111 1.73 10.25 2.61
N VAL A 112 0.67 10.21 3.40
CA VAL A 112 -0.60 9.60 3.02
C VAL A 112 -1.72 10.62 3.12
N VAL A 113 -2.58 10.65 2.12
CA VAL A 113 -3.80 11.46 2.10
C VAL A 113 -5.00 10.56 1.83
N HIS A 114 -6.05 10.69 2.60
CA HIS A 114 -7.33 10.03 2.32
C HIS A 114 -8.09 10.84 1.26
N PRO A 115 -8.46 10.25 0.10
CA PRO A 115 -9.02 11.00 -1.03
C PRO A 115 -10.46 11.50 -0.84
N ASN A 116 -11.05 11.32 0.34
CA ASN A 116 -12.39 11.82 0.68
C ASN A 116 -12.41 13.28 1.18
N TYR A 117 -11.35 14.06 0.93
CA TYR A 117 -11.31 15.48 1.27
C TYR A 117 -12.29 16.31 0.41
N ALA A 118 -12.83 17.37 1.00
CA ALA A 118 -13.81 18.23 0.34
C ALA A 118 -13.20 19.28 -0.59
N ASN A 119 -11.92 19.62 -0.41
CA ASN A 119 -11.25 20.64 -1.21
C ASN A 119 -10.74 20.06 -2.55
N PRO A 120 -11.36 20.38 -3.70
CA PRO A 120 -10.96 19.83 -5.00
C PRO A 120 -9.57 20.31 -5.47
N TYR A 121 -9.04 21.37 -4.86
CA TYR A 121 -7.71 21.92 -5.17
C TYR A 121 -6.59 21.32 -4.30
N LEU A 122 -6.92 20.44 -3.36
CA LEU A 122 -5.89 19.76 -2.60
C LEU A 122 -5.09 18.84 -3.51
N TYR A 123 -3.80 19.12 -3.65
CA TYR A 123 -2.90 18.32 -4.45
C TYR A 123 -1.95 17.53 -3.54
N PRO A 124 -2.14 16.21 -3.38
CA PRO A 124 -1.41 15.39 -2.42
C PRO A 124 0.11 15.49 -2.50
N TYR A 125 0.66 15.56 -3.72
CA TYR A 125 2.10 15.71 -3.91
C TYR A 125 2.61 17.08 -3.41
N ALA A 126 1.88 18.15 -3.65
CA ALA A 126 2.26 19.48 -3.14
C ALA A 126 2.22 19.51 -1.60
N GLU A 127 1.23 18.85 -0.99
CA GLU A 127 1.17 18.73 0.47
C GLU A 127 2.35 17.88 1.01
N PHE A 128 2.78 16.84 0.29
CA PHE A 128 3.99 16.13 0.64
C PHE A 128 5.24 16.99 0.56
N GLN A 129 5.36 17.88 -0.47
CA GLN A 129 6.46 18.84 -0.54
C GLN A 129 6.43 19.81 0.65
N ARG A 130 5.25 20.32 1.02
CA ARG A 130 5.09 21.18 2.21
C ARG A 130 5.49 20.45 3.50
N PHE A 131 5.12 19.18 3.64
CA PHE A 131 5.52 18.36 4.79
C PHE A 131 7.03 18.35 4.98
N LYS A 132 7.79 18.18 3.91
CA LYS A 132 9.27 18.12 3.95
C LYS A 132 9.93 19.42 4.41
N HIS A 133 9.22 20.56 4.38
CA HIS A 133 9.69 21.83 4.93
C HIS A 133 9.39 22.00 6.43
N HIS A 134 8.81 21.03 7.09
CA HIS A 134 8.59 21.11 8.52
C HIS A 134 9.91 20.99 9.28
N PRO A 135 10.16 21.82 10.34
CA PRO A 135 11.42 21.81 11.09
C PRO A 135 11.82 20.46 11.72
N MET A 136 10.89 19.52 11.85
CA MET A 136 11.16 18.17 12.35
C MET A 136 11.60 17.19 11.26
N VAL A 137 11.48 17.54 9.98
CA VAL A 137 11.88 16.73 8.84
C VAL A 137 13.21 17.21 8.33
#